data_b0b42ed1c9ee3ff0bc7270182ab68cca
#
_entry.id   b0b42ed1c9ee3ff0bc7270182ab68cca
#
_cell.length_a   1.000
_cell.length_b   1.000
_cell.length_c   1.000
_cell.angle_alpha   90.00
_cell.angle_beta   90.00
_cell.angle_gamma   90.00
#
_symmetry.space_group_name_H-M   'P 1'
#
loop_
_entity.id
_entity.type
_entity.pdbx_description
1 polymer ?
#
loop_
_entity_poly.entity_id
_entity_poly.type
_entity_poly.pdbx_seq_one_letter_code
_entity_poly.pdbx_strand_id
1 'polypeptide(L)'
;MSIKLNHTIIAAHDHKASAIFLAELFGLPAPAMMGPFAAVQIGDTSLDYMDVREYRGTEDAEISSQHYAFLVTEEEFDAIFGRIRVRRLAYWADPYRRERDRINQWDGGRGVYFEDPNGHLLEIITRPYGSGGTTTTQVHPLFAAAREAQKA
;
A
#
# COMPACT_ATOMS: atom_id res chain seq x y z
N MET A 1 -1.55 21.79 -12.29
CA MET A 1 -0.64 20.85 -12.97
C MET A 1 -1.46 19.70 -13.52
N SER A 2 -1.16 19.25 -14.74
CA SER A 2 -1.88 18.15 -15.40
C SER A 2 -1.13 16.82 -15.36
N ILE A 3 0.06 16.75 -14.73
CA ILE A 3 0.85 15.52 -14.64
C ILE A 3 0.16 14.57 -13.64
N LYS A 4 -0.12 13.35 -14.09
CA LYS A 4 -0.69 12.27 -13.28
C LYS A 4 0.16 11.01 -13.43
N LEU A 5 0.28 10.23 -12.37
CA LEU A 5 0.84 8.89 -12.48
C LEU A 5 -0.14 8.01 -13.25
N ASN A 6 0.29 7.45 -14.39
CA ASN A 6 -0.56 6.59 -15.22
C ASN A 6 -0.49 5.14 -14.76
N HIS A 7 0.72 4.59 -14.65
CA HIS A 7 0.94 3.21 -14.18
C HIS A 7 2.32 3.05 -13.57
N THR A 8 2.50 1.97 -12.83
CA THR A 8 3.81 1.51 -12.36
C THR A 8 3.90 -0.01 -12.47
N ILE A 9 5.09 -0.52 -12.77
CA ILE A 9 5.34 -1.97 -12.83
C ILE A 9 5.73 -2.46 -11.44
N ILE A 10 5.08 -3.54 -11.00
CA ILE A 10 5.36 -4.19 -9.73
C ILE A 10 5.92 -5.58 -9.99
N ALA A 11 7.15 -5.81 -9.54
CA ALA A 11 7.80 -7.11 -9.65
C ALA A 11 7.11 -8.14 -8.74
N ALA A 12 6.81 -9.31 -9.27
CA ALA A 12 6.14 -10.39 -8.57
C ALA A 12 6.77 -11.75 -8.86
N HIS A 13 6.63 -12.69 -7.92
CA HIS A 13 6.98 -14.10 -8.16
C HIS A 13 5.94 -14.79 -9.04
N ASP A 14 4.66 -14.48 -8.78
CA ASP A 14 3.51 -14.85 -9.59
C ASP A 14 2.66 -13.60 -9.80
N HIS A 15 2.79 -12.98 -10.97
CA HIS A 15 2.13 -11.72 -11.29
C HIS A 15 0.60 -11.84 -11.30
N LYS A 16 0.05 -12.98 -11.76
CA LYS A 16 -1.39 -13.21 -11.79
C LYS A 16 -1.96 -13.37 -10.38
N ALA A 17 -1.34 -14.22 -9.57
CA ALA A 17 -1.75 -14.43 -8.18
C ALA A 17 -1.61 -13.15 -7.36
N SER A 18 -0.56 -12.36 -7.57
CA SER A 18 -0.33 -11.09 -6.88
C SER A 18 -1.38 -10.04 -7.24
N ALA A 19 -1.71 -9.91 -8.52
CA ALA A 19 -2.75 -9.00 -8.98
C ALA A 19 -4.14 -9.40 -8.45
N ILE A 20 -4.47 -10.68 -8.47
CA ILE A 20 -5.73 -11.22 -7.89
C ILE A 20 -5.79 -10.93 -6.38
N PHE A 21 -4.68 -11.17 -5.66
CA PHE A 21 -4.59 -10.88 -4.23
C PHE A 21 -4.97 -9.42 -3.93
N LEU A 22 -4.35 -8.46 -4.64
CA LEU A 22 -4.64 -7.04 -4.45
C LEU A 22 -6.08 -6.70 -4.81
N ALA A 23 -6.54 -7.12 -5.98
CA ALA A 23 -7.90 -6.81 -6.45
C ALA A 23 -8.97 -7.32 -5.48
N GLU A 24 -8.85 -8.57 -5.03
CA GLU A 24 -9.79 -9.15 -4.07
C GLU A 24 -9.72 -8.49 -2.70
N LEU A 25 -8.50 -8.18 -2.21
CA LEU A 25 -8.33 -7.54 -0.91
C LEU A 25 -8.96 -6.15 -0.89
N PHE A 26 -8.82 -5.40 -1.98
CA PHE A 26 -9.35 -4.04 -2.11
C PHE A 26 -10.80 -4.01 -2.62
N GLY A 27 -11.37 -5.13 -3.04
CA GLY A 27 -12.72 -5.18 -3.61
C GLY A 27 -12.80 -4.52 -4.98
N LEU A 28 -11.72 -4.61 -5.76
CA LEU A 28 -11.61 -4.06 -7.11
C LEU A 28 -12.04 -5.08 -8.16
N PRO A 29 -12.31 -4.64 -9.40
CA PRO A 29 -12.53 -5.53 -10.53
C PRO A 29 -11.35 -6.49 -10.75
N ALA A 30 -11.61 -7.63 -11.38
CA ALA A 30 -10.59 -8.61 -11.72
C ALA A 30 -9.47 -7.96 -12.55
N PRO A 31 -8.20 -8.37 -12.34
CA PRO A 31 -7.08 -7.82 -13.10
C PRO A 31 -7.23 -8.06 -14.61
N ALA A 32 -6.81 -7.09 -15.40
CA ALA A 32 -6.74 -7.21 -16.86
C ALA A 32 -5.38 -7.80 -17.27
N MET A 33 -5.41 -8.83 -18.11
CA MET A 33 -4.19 -9.40 -18.69
C MET A 33 -3.79 -8.58 -19.92
N MET A 34 -2.58 -7.99 -19.90
CA MET A 34 -2.03 -7.17 -20.99
C MET A 34 -0.59 -7.64 -21.30
N GLY A 35 -0.45 -8.57 -22.26
CA GLY A 35 0.85 -9.17 -22.55
C GLY A 35 1.45 -9.83 -21.30
N PRO A 36 2.66 -9.43 -20.85
CA PRO A 36 3.30 -9.99 -19.65
C PRO A 36 2.75 -9.43 -18.34
N PHE A 37 1.80 -8.49 -18.39
CA PHE A 37 1.28 -7.80 -17.22
C PHE A 37 -0.06 -8.34 -16.76
N ALA A 38 -0.26 -8.38 -15.43
CA ALA A 38 -1.56 -8.46 -14.81
C ALA A 38 -1.85 -7.11 -14.14
N ALA A 39 -2.71 -6.31 -14.77
CA ALA A 39 -2.98 -4.93 -14.39
C ALA A 39 -4.16 -4.81 -13.44
N VAL A 40 -3.97 -4.14 -12.31
CA VAL A 40 -5.01 -3.76 -11.35
C VAL A 40 -5.27 -2.28 -11.45
N GLN A 41 -6.50 -1.89 -11.81
CA GLN A 41 -6.87 -0.49 -11.91
C GLN A 41 -7.18 0.10 -10.53
N ILE A 42 -6.49 1.19 -10.18
CA ILE A 42 -6.67 1.96 -8.95
C ILE A 42 -7.02 3.41 -9.34
N GLY A 43 -8.29 3.75 -9.36
CA GLY A 43 -8.71 5.06 -9.87
C GLY A 43 -8.18 5.31 -11.28
N ASP A 44 -7.45 6.40 -11.49
CA ASP A 44 -6.83 6.76 -12.79
C ASP A 44 -5.47 6.08 -13.04
N THR A 45 -4.94 5.32 -12.07
CA THR A 45 -3.61 4.69 -12.11
C THR A 45 -3.75 3.18 -12.15
N SER A 46 -2.89 2.47 -12.87
CA SER A 46 -2.81 1.01 -12.76
C SER A 46 -1.52 0.53 -12.12
N LEU A 47 -1.63 -0.58 -11.40
CA LEU A 47 -0.52 -1.36 -10.86
C LEU A 47 -0.36 -2.60 -11.73
N ASP A 48 0.69 -2.63 -12.52
CA ASP A 48 0.94 -3.65 -13.54
C ASP A 48 1.94 -4.67 -13.00
N TYR A 49 1.42 -5.77 -12.45
CA TYR A 49 2.27 -6.85 -11.94
C TYR A 49 2.93 -7.60 -13.07
N MET A 50 4.24 -7.83 -12.94
CA MET A 50 5.06 -8.56 -13.89
C MET A 50 5.95 -9.56 -13.17
N ASP A 51 6.16 -10.74 -13.77
CA ASP A 51 7.12 -11.71 -13.23
C ASP A 51 8.53 -11.08 -13.15
N VAL A 52 9.18 -11.17 -12.00
CA VAL A 52 10.46 -10.53 -11.75
C VAL A 52 11.55 -11.05 -12.69
N ARG A 53 11.50 -12.32 -13.06
CA ARG A 53 12.46 -12.94 -13.99
C ARG A 53 12.33 -12.35 -15.39
N GLU A 54 11.10 -12.14 -15.84
CA GLU A 54 10.84 -11.49 -17.12
C GLU A 54 11.22 -10.00 -17.09
N TYR A 55 10.89 -9.32 -16.00
CA TYR A 55 11.23 -7.90 -15.80
C TYR A 55 12.74 -7.64 -15.76
N ARG A 56 13.50 -8.54 -15.09
CA ARG A 56 14.97 -8.43 -14.97
C ARG A 56 15.71 -9.13 -16.09
N GLY A 57 15.08 -10.07 -16.80
CA GLY A 57 15.69 -10.88 -17.84
C GLY A 57 16.64 -11.95 -17.34
N THR A 58 16.52 -12.38 -16.07
CA THR A 58 17.32 -13.46 -15.47
C THR A 58 16.45 -14.37 -14.62
N GLU A 59 16.76 -15.69 -14.64
CA GLU A 59 16.00 -16.71 -13.89
C GLU A 59 16.19 -16.61 -12.36
N ASP A 60 17.30 -16.06 -11.91
CA ASP A 60 17.67 -15.88 -10.51
C ASP A 60 17.35 -14.48 -9.96
N ALA A 61 16.46 -13.75 -10.65
CA ALA A 61 16.09 -12.40 -10.25
C ALA A 61 15.37 -12.36 -8.90
N GLU A 62 15.84 -11.51 -8.01
CA GLU A 62 15.23 -11.24 -6.71
C GLU A 62 14.35 -9.99 -6.73
N ILE A 63 13.31 -9.99 -5.88
CA ILE A 63 12.43 -8.85 -5.71
C ILE A 63 12.99 -7.95 -4.61
N SER A 64 13.25 -6.68 -4.96
CA SER A 64 13.44 -5.64 -3.96
C SER A 64 12.09 -5.16 -3.46
N SER A 65 11.84 -5.26 -2.15
CA SER A 65 10.61 -4.79 -1.54
C SER A 65 10.39 -3.30 -1.81
N GLN A 66 9.19 -2.95 -2.25
CA GLN A 66 8.73 -1.58 -2.45
C GLN A 66 7.63 -1.26 -1.45
N HIS A 67 7.32 0.03 -1.32
CA HIS A 67 6.22 0.52 -0.50
C HIS A 67 5.17 1.21 -1.35
N TYR A 68 3.90 0.83 -1.16
CA TYR A 68 2.75 1.44 -1.82
C TYR A 68 1.69 1.80 -0.78
N ALA A 69 1.31 3.07 -0.74
CA ALA A 69 0.28 3.58 0.16
C ALA A 69 -0.95 4.03 -0.61
N PHE A 70 -2.12 3.66 -0.12
CA PHE A 70 -3.41 3.93 -0.75
C PHE A 70 -4.26 4.80 0.17
N LEU A 71 -4.72 5.93 -0.35
CA LEU A 71 -5.70 6.76 0.32
C LEU A 71 -7.09 6.17 0.09
N VAL A 72 -7.78 5.81 1.16
CA VAL A 72 -9.09 5.17 1.13
C VAL A 72 -10.10 5.95 2.00
N THR A 73 -11.39 5.75 1.76
CA THR A 73 -12.42 6.23 2.67
C THR A 73 -12.44 5.40 3.96
N GLU A 74 -13.13 5.90 4.99
CA GLU A 74 -13.31 5.15 6.24
C GLU A 74 -14.06 3.82 6.01
N GLU A 75 -15.04 3.81 5.11
CA GLU A 75 -15.80 2.61 4.73
C GLU A 75 -14.94 1.60 3.98
N GLU A 76 -14.11 2.07 3.04
CA GLU A 76 -13.15 1.21 2.33
C GLU A 76 -12.10 0.66 3.29
N PHE A 77 -11.62 1.47 4.25
CA PHE A 77 -10.71 1.01 5.30
C PHE A 77 -11.31 -0.16 6.08
N ASP A 78 -12.54 -0.03 6.56
CA ASP A 78 -13.22 -1.09 7.31
C ASP A 78 -13.36 -2.37 6.46
N ALA A 79 -13.73 -2.24 5.20
CA ALA A 79 -13.89 -3.38 4.30
C ALA A 79 -12.55 -4.09 4.02
N ILE A 80 -11.49 -3.34 3.70
CA ILE A 80 -10.16 -3.89 3.40
C ILE A 80 -9.55 -4.48 4.68
N PHE A 81 -9.58 -3.75 5.79
CA PHE A 81 -9.05 -4.23 7.07
C PHE A 81 -9.79 -5.48 7.57
N GLY A 82 -11.10 -5.54 7.38
CA GLY A 82 -11.89 -6.74 7.63
C GLY A 82 -11.38 -7.95 6.85
N ARG A 83 -11.07 -7.79 5.56
CA ARG A 83 -10.51 -8.86 4.72
C ARG A 83 -9.09 -9.25 5.15
N ILE A 84 -8.24 -8.28 5.54
CA ILE A 84 -6.91 -8.55 6.11
C ILE A 84 -7.03 -9.50 7.31
N ARG A 85 -7.94 -9.20 8.23
CA ARG A 85 -8.17 -10.00 9.43
C ARG A 85 -8.76 -11.39 9.13
N VAL A 86 -9.75 -11.47 8.26
CA VAL A 86 -10.38 -12.75 7.84
C VAL A 86 -9.35 -13.67 7.18
N ARG A 87 -8.47 -13.10 6.36
CA ARG A 87 -7.37 -13.84 5.70
C ARG A 87 -6.19 -14.12 6.62
N ARG A 88 -6.22 -13.64 7.87
CA ARG A 88 -5.15 -13.78 8.86
C ARG A 88 -3.79 -13.27 8.36
N LEU A 89 -3.81 -12.23 7.56
CA LEU A 89 -2.58 -11.56 7.14
C LEU A 89 -1.95 -10.87 8.34
N ALA A 90 -0.61 -10.88 8.40
CA ALA A 90 0.12 -10.07 9.37
C ALA A 90 -0.06 -8.59 9.04
N TYR A 91 -0.26 -7.75 10.06
CA TYR A 91 -0.38 -6.31 9.89
C TYR A 91 0.25 -5.56 11.08
N TRP A 92 0.59 -4.30 10.85
CA TRP A 92 1.29 -3.45 11.81
C TRP A 92 0.77 -2.01 11.75
N ALA A 93 0.94 -1.28 12.87
CA ALA A 93 0.66 0.16 12.92
C ALA A 93 1.79 1.01 12.34
N ASP A 94 2.98 0.45 12.11
CA ASP A 94 4.18 1.16 11.68
C ASP A 94 4.90 0.47 10.51
N PRO A 95 5.66 1.24 9.69
CA PRO A 95 6.36 0.68 8.52
C PRO A 95 7.56 -0.21 8.87
N TYR A 96 8.03 -0.16 10.11
CA TYR A 96 9.17 -0.98 10.58
C TYR A 96 8.76 -2.31 11.16
N ARG A 97 7.46 -2.65 11.11
CA ARG A 97 6.87 -3.91 11.62
C ARG A 97 7.10 -4.14 13.12
N ARG A 98 7.12 -3.08 13.91
CA ARG A 98 7.35 -3.13 15.38
C ARG A 98 6.06 -3.28 16.15
N GLU A 99 4.98 -2.63 15.71
CA GLU A 99 3.69 -2.59 16.37
C GLU A 99 2.69 -3.55 15.72
N ARG A 100 2.93 -4.85 15.93
CA ARG A 100 2.10 -5.92 15.34
C ARG A 100 0.69 -5.93 15.91
N ASP A 101 -0.27 -6.35 15.07
CA ASP A 101 -1.68 -6.50 15.39
C ASP A 101 -2.35 -5.20 15.87
N ARG A 102 -1.83 -4.07 15.38
CA ARG A 102 -2.30 -2.72 15.67
C ARG A 102 -2.50 -1.91 14.39
N ILE A 103 -3.39 -0.92 14.49
CA ILE A 103 -3.52 0.15 13.50
C ILE A 103 -3.03 1.46 14.11
N ASN A 104 -2.67 2.44 13.30
CA ASN A 104 -2.38 3.79 13.77
C ASN A 104 -3.56 4.74 13.55
N GLN A 105 -3.50 5.88 14.21
CA GLN A 105 -4.48 6.96 14.10
C GLN A 105 -3.79 8.30 13.79
N TRP A 106 -2.79 8.25 12.92
CA TRP A 106 -2.03 9.44 12.58
C TRP A 106 -2.87 10.46 11.82
N ASP A 107 -2.61 11.73 12.08
CA ASP A 107 -3.30 12.87 11.47
C ASP A 107 -4.84 12.87 11.67
N GLY A 108 -5.33 12.17 12.71
CA GLY A 108 -6.75 12.04 12.98
C GLY A 108 -7.50 11.09 12.05
N GLY A 109 -6.76 10.33 11.26
CA GLY A 109 -7.28 9.24 10.43
C GLY A 109 -6.95 7.87 10.99
N ARG A 110 -6.98 6.87 10.14
CA ARG A 110 -6.55 5.48 10.43
C ARG A 110 -5.55 5.02 9.39
N GLY A 111 -4.59 4.20 9.81
CA GLY A 111 -3.62 3.59 8.91
C GLY A 111 -3.23 2.19 9.36
N VAL A 112 -2.88 1.33 8.41
CA VAL A 112 -2.37 -0.02 8.67
C VAL A 112 -1.43 -0.45 7.56
N TYR A 113 -0.35 -1.13 7.96
CA TYR A 113 0.66 -1.71 7.08
C TYR A 113 0.49 -3.22 7.01
N PHE A 114 0.66 -3.79 5.85
CA PHE A 114 0.62 -5.24 5.60
C PHE A 114 1.47 -5.59 4.38
N GLU A 115 1.71 -6.87 4.14
CA GLU A 115 2.53 -7.30 3.01
C GLU A 115 1.69 -7.97 1.93
N ASP A 116 2.12 -7.78 0.69
CA ASP A 116 1.64 -8.58 -0.44
C ASP A 116 2.39 -9.93 -0.50
N PRO A 117 2.01 -10.88 -1.40
CA PRO A 117 2.68 -12.17 -1.54
C PRO A 117 4.18 -12.09 -1.89
N ASN A 118 4.66 -10.94 -2.33
CA ASN A 118 6.04 -10.72 -2.77
C ASN A 118 6.91 -10.05 -1.71
N GLY A 119 6.33 -9.68 -0.57
CA GLY A 119 7.00 -8.92 0.49
C GLY A 119 7.05 -7.42 0.22
N HIS A 120 6.27 -6.89 -0.73
CA HIS A 120 6.06 -5.46 -0.83
C HIS A 120 5.25 -4.98 0.38
N LEU A 121 5.64 -3.85 0.96
CA LEU A 121 4.93 -3.26 2.08
C LEU A 121 3.79 -2.39 1.55
N LEU A 122 2.57 -2.78 1.84
CA LEU A 122 1.37 -2.04 1.49
C LEU A 122 0.84 -1.27 2.70
N GLU A 123 0.18 -0.17 2.43
CA GLU A 123 -0.44 0.67 3.45
C GLU A 123 -1.77 1.21 2.94
N ILE A 124 -2.78 1.20 3.79
CA ILE A 124 -4.01 1.98 3.58
C ILE A 124 -4.13 3.05 4.65
N ILE A 125 -4.47 4.27 4.24
CA ILE A 125 -4.66 5.44 5.10
C ILE A 125 -5.97 6.13 4.76
N THR A 126 -6.65 6.67 5.77
CA THR A 126 -7.90 7.42 5.55
C THR A 126 -7.67 8.92 5.46
N ARG A 127 -6.48 9.40 5.78
CA ARG A 127 -6.08 10.81 5.63
C ARG A 127 -4.65 10.93 5.09
N PRO A 128 -4.41 11.89 4.20
CA PRO A 128 -3.05 12.14 3.70
C PRO A 128 -2.08 12.53 4.83
N TYR A 129 -0.84 12.17 4.68
CA TYR A 129 0.21 12.54 5.62
C TYR A 129 0.30 14.06 5.78
N GLY A 130 0.42 14.52 7.03
CA GLY A 130 0.52 15.93 7.36
C GLY A 130 -0.79 16.72 7.27
N SER A 131 -1.93 16.04 6.99
CA SER A 131 -3.24 16.70 6.87
C SER A 131 -3.96 16.95 8.20
N GLY A 132 -3.43 16.41 9.32
CA GLY A 132 -4.12 16.37 10.61
C GLY A 132 -4.30 17.71 11.34
N GLY A 133 -3.67 18.77 10.89
CA GLY A 133 -3.77 20.06 11.56
C GLY A 133 -3.14 20.09 12.96
N THR A 134 -3.47 21.13 13.75
CA THR A 134 -2.92 21.36 15.10
C THR A 134 -3.73 20.67 16.20
N THR A 135 -4.90 20.17 15.90
CA THR A 135 -5.85 19.62 16.87
C THR A 135 -5.76 18.11 17.07
N THR A 136 -4.96 17.41 16.26
CA THR A 136 -4.80 15.96 16.37
C THR A 136 -3.74 15.59 17.38
N THR A 137 -4.05 14.64 18.25
CA THR A 137 -3.13 14.12 19.28
C THR A 137 -2.07 13.19 18.70
N GLN A 138 -2.29 12.67 17.48
CA GLN A 138 -1.37 11.76 16.81
C GLN A 138 -0.97 12.30 15.44
N VAL A 139 0.09 13.11 15.44
CA VAL A 139 0.72 13.57 14.21
C VAL A 139 1.58 12.44 13.63
N HIS A 140 1.57 12.30 12.32
CA HIS A 140 2.43 11.33 11.65
C HIS A 140 3.91 11.53 12.05
N PRO A 141 4.66 10.48 12.44
CA PRO A 141 6.02 10.60 13.00
C PRO A 141 6.99 11.40 12.14
N LEU A 142 6.92 11.31 10.81
CA LEU A 142 7.75 12.09 9.89
C LEU A 142 7.53 13.59 10.02
N PHE A 143 6.33 14.04 10.39
CA PHE A 143 5.99 15.45 10.55
C PHE A 143 6.14 15.95 11.99
N ALA A 144 6.12 15.05 12.97
CA ALA A 144 6.37 15.39 14.37
C ALA A 144 7.79 15.93 14.55
N ALA A 145 8.80 15.26 14.00
CA ALA A 145 10.19 15.68 14.05
C ALA A 145 10.43 17.05 13.36
N ALA A 146 9.77 17.30 12.22
CA ALA A 146 9.87 18.59 11.52
C ALA A 146 9.27 19.75 12.32
N ARG A 147 8.18 19.52 13.07
CA ARG A 147 7.58 20.54 13.95
C ARG A 147 8.44 20.88 15.17
N GLU A 148 9.14 19.91 15.75
CA GLU A 148 10.07 20.12 16.85
C GLU A 148 11.27 20.95 16.38
N ALA A 149 11.82 20.68 15.20
CA ALA A 149 12.93 21.43 14.62
C ALA A 149 12.58 22.90 14.31
N GLN A 150 11.31 23.23 14.03
CA GLN A 150 10.85 24.61 13.79
C GLN A 150 10.60 25.40 15.08
N LYS A 151 10.52 24.75 16.24
CA LYS A 151 10.34 25.39 17.55
C LYS A 151 11.65 25.71 18.27
N ALA A 152 12.74 25.19 17.78
CA ALA A 152 14.11 25.46 18.27
C ALA A 152 14.75 26.60 17.49
#